data_19dc151e34c65cc42c374b1f2d78dc94
#
_entry.id   19dc151e34c65cc42c374b1f2d78dc94
#
_cell.length_a   1.000
_cell.length_b   1.000
_cell.length_c   1.000
_cell.angle_alpha   90.00
_cell.angle_beta   90.00
_cell.angle_gamma   90.00
#
_symmetry.space_group_name_H-M   'P 1'
#
loop_
_entity.id
_entity.type
_entity.pdbx_description
1 polymer ?
#
loop_
_entity_poly.entity_id
_entity_poly.type
_entity_poly.pdbx_seq_one_letter_code
_entity_poly.pdbx_strand_id
1 'polypeptide(L)'
;PKFNREQILRNLEESKLARESSKFKQYAAKEYALAEEIRYKNYWNEPILKIPKGSRPDPKTYVNSEYLTKHFAEFDEGATVIQTEWAYTNYSEANGFVGVPDDNTLFVMPTKYADKVIKNSNGNINYIEEKLGFPKGYFKYGGGLVRIDVEDLSDLDLRLPSGNETGANSMWIPGGETSGGVPEAILNTVPLDKTRVSRIGIK
;
A
#
# COMPACT_ATOMS: atom_id res chain seq x y z
N PRO A 1 -17.84 -0.64 -21.18
CA PRO A 1 -18.65 0.45 -21.72
C PRO A 1 -17.75 1.61 -22.12
N LYS A 2 -17.91 2.08 -23.36
CA LYS A 2 -17.23 3.29 -23.82
C LYS A 2 -17.86 4.49 -23.12
N PHE A 3 -17.08 5.18 -22.29
CA PHE A 3 -17.51 6.47 -21.74
C PHE A 3 -17.70 7.45 -22.89
N ASN A 4 -18.92 7.94 -23.08
CA ASN A 4 -19.22 8.97 -24.05
C ASN A 4 -18.66 10.30 -23.54
N ARG A 5 -17.63 10.82 -24.23
CA ARG A 5 -16.96 12.09 -23.91
C ARG A 5 -17.95 13.25 -23.77
N GLU A 6 -19.00 13.26 -24.57
CA GLU A 6 -20.06 14.28 -24.50
C GLU A 6 -20.92 14.22 -23.24
N GLN A 7 -21.14 13.00 -22.72
CA GLN A 7 -21.85 12.80 -21.45
C GLN A 7 -21.01 13.30 -20.25
N ILE A 8 -19.70 13.03 -20.31
CA ILE A 8 -18.75 13.50 -19.28
C ILE A 8 -18.68 15.04 -19.28
N LEU A 9 -18.64 15.66 -20.44
CA LEU A 9 -18.61 17.11 -20.55
C LEU A 9 -19.91 17.77 -20.11
N ARG A 10 -21.08 17.18 -20.43
CA ARG A 10 -22.38 17.61 -19.91
C ARG A 10 -22.51 17.47 -18.40
N ASN A 11 -22.08 16.34 -17.84
CA ASN A 11 -22.05 16.12 -16.41
C ASN A 11 -21.11 17.08 -15.69
N LEU A 12 -19.99 17.44 -16.32
CA LEU A 12 -19.07 18.46 -15.81
C LEU A 12 -19.67 19.86 -15.84
N GLU A 13 -20.46 20.20 -16.85
CA GLU A 13 -21.13 21.51 -16.98
C GLU A 13 -22.32 21.64 -16.03
N GLU A 14 -23.14 20.60 -15.89
CA GLU A 14 -24.23 20.53 -14.89
C GLU A 14 -23.69 20.55 -13.46
N SER A 15 -22.57 19.87 -13.22
CA SER A 15 -21.83 19.92 -11.96
C SER A 15 -21.25 21.30 -11.68
N LYS A 16 -20.90 22.08 -12.72
CA LYS A 16 -20.38 23.45 -12.60
C LYS A 16 -21.45 24.41 -12.09
N LEU A 17 -22.69 24.27 -12.51
CA LEU A 17 -23.85 25.05 -12.04
C LEU A 17 -24.27 24.67 -10.60
N ALA A 18 -24.16 23.39 -10.24
CA ALA A 18 -24.41 22.92 -8.89
C ALA A 18 -23.30 23.33 -7.89
N ARG A 19 -22.08 23.65 -8.38
CA ARG A 19 -20.93 24.11 -7.57
C ARG A 19 -21.05 25.52 -7.04
N GLU A 20 -22.00 26.31 -7.53
CA GLU A 20 -22.20 27.69 -7.10
C GLU A 20 -23.03 27.81 -5.80
N SER A 21 -23.67 26.74 -5.34
CA SER A 21 -24.34 26.70 -4.03
C SER A 21 -23.39 26.16 -2.96
N SER A 22 -23.18 26.93 -1.90
CA SER A 22 -22.10 26.75 -0.91
C SER A 22 -22.07 25.44 -0.10
N LYS A 23 -23.16 24.67 -0.05
CA LYS A 23 -23.21 23.37 0.64
C LYS A 23 -22.81 22.18 -0.24
N PHE A 24 -22.98 22.29 -1.55
CA PHE A 24 -22.61 21.24 -2.50
C PHE A 24 -21.11 21.25 -2.87
N LYS A 25 -20.42 22.38 -2.70
CA LYS A 25 -18.99 22.51 -3.09
C LYS A 25 -18.07 21.53 -2.38
N GLN A 26 -18.27 21.30 -1.10
CA GLN A 26 -17.40 20.39 -0.33
C GLN A 26 -17.77 18.92 -0.54
N TYR A 27 -19.03 18.62 -0.70
CA TYR A 27 -19.52 17.26 -0.95
C TYR A 27 -19.14 16.79 -2.36
N ALA A 28 -19.41 17.63 -3.36
CA ALA A 28 -19.06 17.34 -4.75
C ALA A 28 -17.55 17.23 -4.97
N ALA A 29 -16.74 18.02 -4.27
CA ALA A 29 -15.29 17.92 -4.35
C ALA A 29 -14.75 16.60 -3.78
N LYS A 30 -15.34 16.11 -2.68
CA LYS A 30 -14.97 14.81 -2.09
C LYS A 30 -15.41 13.64 -2.98
N GLU A 31 -16.63 13.67 -3.51
CA GLU A 31 -17.15 12.66 -4.42
C GLU A 31 -16.36 12.64 -5.75
N TYR A 32 -16.03 13.82 -6.28
CA TYR A 32 -15.24 13.94 -7.49
C TYR A 32 -13.80 13.43 -7.29
N ALA A 33 -13.16 13.79 -6.19
CA ALA A 33 -11.83 13.29 -5.86
C ALA A 33 -11.82 11.77 -5.66
N LEU A 34 -12.84 11.22 -4.99
CA LEU A 34 -13.01 9.78 -4.81
C LEU A 34 -13.29 9.08 -6.15
N ALA A 35 -14.14 9.65 -6.99
CA ALA A 35 -14.43 9.11 -8.31
C ALA A 35 -13.23 9.17 -9.25
N GLU A 36 -12.42 10.24 -9.19
CA GLU A 36 -11.16 10.30 -9.91
C GLU A 36 -10.14 9.29 -9.39
N GLU A 37 -10.03 9.14 -8.08
CA GLU A 37 -9.14 8.16 -7.48
C GLU A 37 -9.51 6.73 -7.91
N ILE A 38 -10.80 6.37 -7.84
CA ILE A 38 -11.30 5.08 -8.32
C ILE A 38 -11.05 4.90 -9.82
N ARG A 39 -11.26 5.96 -10.59
CA ARG A 39 -11.07 5.97 -12.05
C ARG A 39 -9.59 5.80 -12.42
N TYR A 40 -8.68 6.46 -11.70
CA TYR A 40 -7.25 6.27 -11.89
C TYR A 40 -6.81 4.86 -11.52
N LYS A 41 -7.24 4.32 -10.39
CA LYS A 41 -6.97 2.94 -9.99
C LYS A 41 -7.45 1.93 -11.04
N ASN A 42 -8.63 2.12 -11.61
CA ASN A 42 -9.16 1.24 -12.64
C ASN A 42 -8.46 1.40 -14.00
N TYR A 43 -7.90 2.58 -14.28
CA TYR A 43 -7.27 2.86 -15.56
C TYR A 43 -5.94 2.13 -15.74
N TRP A 44 -5.07 2.08 -14.74
CA TRP A 44 -3.78 1.42 -14.86
C TRP A 44 -3.78 -0.03 -14.38
N ASN A 45 -4.70 -0.43 -13.53
CA ASN A 45 -4.72 -1.76 -12.91
C ASN A 45 -4.69 -2.87 -13.95
N GLU A 46 -5.66 -2.90 -14.84
CA GLU A 46 -5.81 -3.98 -15.81
C GLU A 46 -4.65 -4.03 -16.82
N PRO A 47 -4.22 -2.93 -17.45
CA PRO A 47 -3.08 -2.97 -18.35
C PRO A 47 -1.77 -3.43 -17.68
N ILE A 48 -1.48 -2.96 -16.48
CA ILE A 48 -0.24 -3.31 -15.77
C ILE A 48 -0.24 -4.78 -15.32
N LEU A 49 -1.37 -5.28 -14.83
CA LEU A 49 -1.49 -6.67 -14.40
C LEU A 49 -1.36 -7.69 -15.54
N LYS A 50 -1.64 -7.29 -16.78
CA LYS A 50 -1.41 -8.11 -17.98
C LYS A 50 0.06 -8.27 -18.33
N ILE A 51 0.92 -7.39 -17.85
CA ILE A 51 2.36 -7.45 -18.08
C ILE A 51 2.96 -8.46 -17.08
N PRO A 52 3.75 -9.43 -17.57
CA PRO A 52 4.39 -10.40 -16.69
C PRO A 52 5.29 -9.75 -15.64
N LYS A 53 5.34 -10.36 -14.47
CA LYS A 53 6.30 -9.97 -13.42
C LYS A 53 7.72 -10.00 -13.97
N GLY A 54 8.50 -8.98 -13.69
CA GLY A 54 9.84 -8.77 -14.21
C GLY A 54 9.90 -7.82 -15.41
N SER A 55 8.77 -7.55 -16.06
CA SER A 55 8.67 -6.66 -17.24
C SER A 55 7.76 -5.45 -17.02
N ARG A 56 7.21 -5.30 -15.83
CA ARG A 56 6.30 -4.19 -15.50
C ARG A 56 7.06 -2.85 -15.47
N PRO A 57 6.43 -1.76 -15.93
CA PRO A 57 7.08 -0.45 -15.96
C PRO A 57 7.20 0.17 -14.57
N ASP A 58 8.10 1.16 -14.44
CA ASP A 58 8.18 1.99 -13.24
C ASP A 58 6.84 2.71 -13.01
N PRO A 59 6.29 2.66 -11.78
CA PRO A 59 5.04 3.36 -11.45
C PRO A 59 5.02 4.84 -11.77
N LYS A 60 6.16 5.51 -11.77
CA LYS A 60 6.26 6.93 -12.16
C LYS A 60 5.82 7.19 -13.60
N THR A 61 5.80 6.17 -14.46
CA THR A 61 5.36 6.30 -15.85
C THR A 61 3.84 6.32 -16.03
N TYR A 62 3.08 5.83 -15.05
CA TYR A 62 1.62 5.76 -15.14
C TYR A 62 0.88 6.39 -13.96
N VAL A 63 1.56 6.70 -12.87
CA VAL A 63 0.99 7.36 -11.68
C VAL A 63 1.39 8.83 -11.69
N ASN A 64 0.44 9.74 -11.50
CA ASN A 64 0.77 11.16 -11.49
C ASN A 64 1.45 11.61 -10.18
N SER A 65 2.16 12.74 -10.25
CA SER A 65 2.93 13.26 -9.13
C SER A 65 2.08 13.69 -7.93
N GLU A 66 0.87 14.16 -8.17
CA GLU A 66 -0.06 14.56 -7.10
C GLU A 66 -0.53 13.34 -6.29
N TYR A 67 -0.85 12.25 -6.97
CA TYR A 67 -1.19 10.98 -6.34
C TYR A 67 -0.02 10.46 -5.48
N LEU A 68 1.20 10.50 -6.03
CA LEU A 68 2.40 10.08 -5.32
C LEU A 68 2.64 10.91 -4.06
N THR A 69 2.49 12.23 -4.14
CA THR A 69 2.66 13.13 -3.01
C THR A 69 1.68 12.80 -1.88
N LYS A 70 0.41 12.60 -2.21
CA LYS A 70 -0.63 12.20 -1.23
C LYS A 70 -0.36 10.82 -0.63
N HIS A 71 0.05 9.89 -1.47
CA HIS A 71 0.34 8.52 -1.05
C HIS A 71 1.50 8.48 -0.05
N PHE A 72 2.61 9.14 -0.37
CA PHE A 72 3.78 9.16 0.50
C PHE A 72 3.55 9.98 1.78
N ALA A 73 2.64 10.95 1.77
CA ALA A 73 2.25 11.67 2.98
C ALA A 73 1.59 10.77 4.04
N GLU A 74 1.02 9.63 3.64
CA GLU A 74 0.50 8.63 4.58
C GLU A 74 1.58 8.02 5.48
N PHE A 75 2.85 8.10 5.06
CA PHE A 75 4.01 7.59 5.78
C PHE A 75 4.67 8.64 6.70
N ASP A 76 3.98 9.71 7.02
CA ASP A 76 4.50 10.81 7.86
C ASP A 76 4.86 10.38 9.30
N GLU A 77 4.21 9.34 9.81
CA GLU A 77 4.49 8.73 11.14
C GLU A 77 5.39 7.49 11.06
N GLY A 78 6.00 7.24 9.90
CA GLY A 78 6.86 6.09 9.68
C GLY A 78 6.20 4.96 8.92
N ALA A 79 6.94 3.86 8.81
CA ALA A 79 6.53 2.66 8.10
C ALA A 79 6.62 1.44 9.01
N THR A 80 5.80 0.43 8.71
CA THR A 80 5.74 -0.82 9.47
C THR A 80 5.65 -2.02 8.54
N VAL A 81 6.35 -3.07 8.89
CA VAL A 81 6.19 -4.40 8.29
C VAL A 81 5.77 -5.40 9.36
N ILE A 82 4.91 -6.33 8.99
CA ILE A 82 4.48 -7.44 9.85
C ILE A 82 5.09 -8.73 9.30
N GLN A 83 5.76 -9.47 10.18
CA GLN A 83 6.36 -10.77 9.89
C GLN A 83 5.90 -11.80 10.91
N THR A 84 5.99 -13.09 10.55
CA THR A 84 5.91 -14.13 11.56
C THR A 84 7.15 -14.08 12.47
N GLU A 85 7.04 -14.55 13.70
CA GLU A 85 8.17 -14.65 14.60
C GLU A 85 9.28 -15.54 14.02
N TRP A 86 8.90 -16.61 13.32
CA TRP A 86 9.85 -17.49 12.66
C TRP A 86 10.65 -16.75 11.57
N ALA A 87 9.98 -16.00 10.70
CA ALA A 87 10.64 -15.22 9.66
C ALA A 87 11.55 -14.14 10.25
N TYR A 88 11.10 -13.47 11.29
CA TYR A 88 11.91 -12.48 11.98
C TYR A 88 13.19 -13.09 12.54
N THR A 89 13.10 -14.20 13.27
CA THR A 89 14.26 -14.86 13.87
C THR A 89 15.22 -15.42 12.81
N ASN A 90 14.70 -16.09 11.80
CA ASN A 90 15.52 -16.84 10.85
C ASN A 90 16.05 -15.99 9.70
N TYR A 91 15.42 -14.85 9.39
CA TYR A 91 15.86 -13.97 8.32
C TYR A 91 16.33 -12.62 8.86
N SER A 92 15.43 -11.85 9.47
CA SER A 92 15.73 -10.47 9.87
C SER A 92 16.78 -10.39 10.96
N GLU A 93 16.60 -11.11 12.05
CA GLU A 93 17.55 -11.15 13.17
C GLU A 93 18.86 -11.81 12.76
N ALA A 94 18.78 -12.93 12.05
CA ALA A 94 19.97 -13.66 11.59
C ALA A 94 20.83 -12.85 10.62
N ASN A 95 20.20 -12.04 9.75
CA ASN A 95 20.90 -11.20 8.77
C ASN A 95 21.29 -9.82 9.31
N GLY A 96 20.66 -9.35 10.38
CA GLY A 96 20.87 -8.02 10.93
C GLY A 96 20.15 -6.89 10.17
N PHE A 97 19.28 -7.22 9.25
CA PHE A 97 18.44 -6.28 8.49
C PHE A 97 17.11 -6.90 8.08
N VAL A 98 16.12 -6.05 7.81
CA VAL A 98 14.79 -6.44 7.32
C VAL A 98 14.70 -6.16 5.82
N GLY A 99 14.15 -7.10 5.08
CA GLY A 99 13.93 -6.98 3.64
C GLY A 99 14.62 -8.06 2.83
N VAL A 100 14.42 -8.02 1.51
CA VAL A 100 14.99 -8.97 0.56
C VAL A 100 16.30 -8.42 0.01
N PRO A 101 17.43 -9.08 0.27
CA PRO A 101 18.73 -8.55 -0.17
C PRO A 101 18.93 -8.60 -1.68
N ASP A 102 18.30 -9.55 -2.38
CA ASP A 102 18.49 -9.77 -3.81
C ASP A 102 18.16 -8.55 -4.65
N ASP A 103 17.10 -7.83 -4.30
CA ASP A 103 16.66 -6.62 -4.99
C ASP A 103 16.62 -5.37 -4.08
N ASN A 104 17.10 -5.50 -2.86
CA ASN A 104 17.14 -4.42 -1.87
C ASN A 104 15.76 -3.79 -1.63
N THR A 105 14.75 -4.61 -1.33
CA THR A 105 13.38 -4.18 -1.14
C THR A 105 12.78 -4.67 0.16
N LEU A 106 11.96 -3.81 0.76
CA LEU A 106 11.11 -4.11 1.90
C LEU A 106 9.73 -3.52 1.64
N PHE A 107 8.71 -4.37 1.54
CA PHE A 107 7.31 -3.92 1.48
C PHE A 107 6.87 -3.43 2.85
N VAL A 108 6.31 -2.24 2.89
CA VAL A 108 5.86 -1.59 4.13
C VAL A 108 4.49 -0.95 3.96
N MET A 109 3.81 -0.76 5.07
CA MET A 109 2.61 0.06 5.19
C MET A 109 2.88 1.28 6.07
N PRO A 110 2.07 2.34 6.01
CA PRO A 110 2.16 3.42 6.99
C PRO A 110 1.93 2.90 8.41
N THR A 111 2.73 3.33 9.37
CA THR A 111 2.60 2.92 10.78
C THR A 111 1.20 3.16 11.33
N LYS A 112 0.57 4.28 11.00
CA LYS A 112 -0.81 4.58 11.40
C LYS A 112 -1.84 3.58 10.85
N TYR A 113 -1.60 3.00 9.68
CA TYR A 113 -2.45 1.92 9.14
C TYR A 113 -2.18 0.59 9.81
N ALA A 114 -0.92 0.28 10.12
CA ALA A 114 -0.57 -0.90 10.91
C ALA A 114 -1.30 -0.89 12.26
N ASP A 115 -1.33 0.26 12.95
CA ASP A 115 -2.04 0.45 14.20
C ASP A 115 -3.54 0.13 14.05
N LYS A 116 -4.17 0.64 12.99
CA LYS A 116 -5.59 0.38 12.69
C LYS A 116 -5.86 -1.09 12.37
N VAL A 117 -5.05 -1.68 11.51
CA VAL A 117 -5.21 -3.09 11.10
C VAL A 117 -5.08 -4.01 12.31
N ILE A 118 -4.07 -3.80 13.13
CA ILE A 118 -3.84 -4.61 14.33
C ILE A 118 -4.99 -4.45 15.33
N LYS A 119 -5.40 -3.22 15.61
CA LYS A 119 -6.53 -2.93 16.50
C LYS A 119 -7.82 -3.56 16.00
N ASN A 120 -8.15 -3.35 14.72
CA ASN A 120 -9.40 -3.85 14.13
C ASN A 120 -9.40 -5.37 13.96
N SER A 121 -8.24 -6.01 13.88
CA SER A 121 -8.12 -7.46 13.81
C SER A 121 -8.62 -8.17 15.06
N ASN A 122 -8.56 -7.49 16.21
CA ASN A 122 -8.87 -8.07 17.50
C ASN A 122 -8.17 -9.44 17.73
N GLY A 123 -6.92 -9.54 17.27
CA GLY A 123 -6.11 -10.76 17.36
C GLY A 123 -6.40 -11.81 16.29
N ASN A 124 -7.25 -11.53 15.32
CA ASN A 124 -7.57 -12.45 14.22
C ASN A 124 -6.52 -12.35 13.12
N ILE A 125 -5.72 -13.41 12.98
CA ILE A 125 -4.64 -13.47 11.99
C ILE A 125 -5.14 -13.42 10.54
N ASN A 126 -6.30 -14.02 10.26
CA ASN A 126 -6.88 -14.02 8.91
C ASN A 126 -7.30 -12.62 8.47
N TYR A 127 -7.77 -11.77 9.40
CA TYR A 127 -8.08 -10.38 9.13
C TYR A 127 -6.82 -9.61 8.70
N ILE A 128 -5.71 -9.82 9.41
CA ILE A 128 -4.42 -9.19 9.09
C ILE A 128 -3.94 -9.65 7.71
N GLU A 129 -3.97 -10.94 7.42
CA GLU A 129 -3.60 -11.49 6.11
C GLU A 129 -4.41 -10.86 4.98
N GLU A 130 -5.73 -10.78 5.14
CA GLU A 130 -6.62 -10.18 4.14
C GLU A 130 -6.28 -8.72 3.87
N LYS A 131 -6.12 -7.92 4.93
CA LYS A 131 -5.79 -6.50 4.81
C LYS A 131 -4.44 -6.25 4.17
N LEU A 132 -3.46 -7.08 4.46
CA LEU A 132 -2.11 -6.96 3.90
C LEU A 132 -1.94 -7.58 2.50
N GLY A 133 -3.00 -8.17 1.95
CA GLY A 133 -2.95 -8.78 0.62
C GLY A 133 -2.20 -10.09 0.56
N PHE A 134 -2.25 -10.87 1.63
CA PHE A 134 -1.71 -12.23 1.68
C PHE A 134 -2.80 -13.28 1.54
N PRO A 135 -2.48 -14.45 0.97
CA PRO A 135 -3.38 -15.58 0.97
C PRO A 135 -3.73 -16.03 2.39
N LYS A 136 -4.96 -16.52 2.56
CA LYS A 136 -5.38 -17.08 3.85
C LYS A 136 -4.44 -18.22 4.27
N GLY A 137 -3.98 -18.15 5.52
CA GLY A 137 -3.05 -19.13 6.07
C GLY A 137 -1.57 -18.81 5.89
N TYR A 138 -1.26 -17.69 5.23
CA TYR A 138 0.14 -17.26 4.99
C TYR A 138 0.97 -17.16 6.28
N PHE A 139 0.37 -16.67 7.35
CA PHE A 139 1.02 -16.51 8.67
C PHE A 139 0.79 -17.69 9.63
N LYS A 140 0.09 -18.73 9.20
CA LYS A 140 -0.44 -19.79 10.08
C LYS A 140 0.62 -20.53 10.91
N TYR A 141 1.78 -20.79 10.30
CA TYR A 141 2.79 -21.67 10.91
C TYR A 141 4.02 -20.92 11.46
N GLY A 142 3.91 -19.63 11.61
CA GLY A 142 5.06 -18.81 11.97
C GLY A 142 5.29 -18.57 13.47
N GLY A 143 4.51 -19.17 14.35
CA GLY A 143 4.67 -19.04 15.81
C GLY A 143 4.24 -17.71 16.40
N GLY A 144 3.39 -16.95 15.71
CA GLY A 144 2.94 -15.61 16.08
C GLY A 144 3.45 -14.54 15.14
N LEU A 145 3.07 -13.31 15.41
CA LEU A 145 3.40 -12.14 14.58
C LEU A 145 4.19 -11.11 15.35
N VAL A 146 5.11 -10.47 14.67
CA VAL A 146 5.81 -9.27 15.11
C VAL A 146 5.56 -8.12 14.16
N ARG A 147 5.53 -6.90 14.70
CA ARG A 147 5.61 -5.67 13.91
C ARG A 147 7.00 -5.08 14.04
N ILE A 148 7.49 -4.57 12.94
CA ILE A 148 8.78 -3.92 12.84
C ILE A 148 8.52 -2.51 12.36
N ASP A 149 8.75 -1.53 13.23
CA ASP A 149 8.50 -0.12 12.97
C ASP A 149 9.79 0.59 12.57
N VAL A 150 9.71 1.41 11.54
CA VAL A 150 10.79 2.25 11.05
C VAL A 150 10.29 3.70 11.12
N GLU A 151 10.79 4.49 12.07
CA GLU A 151 10.34 5.87 12.27
C GLU A 151 10.96 6.83 11.26
N ASP A 152 12.25 6.71 11.01
CA ASP A 152 12.99 7.56 10.08
C ASP A 152 13.14 6.87 8.73
N LEU A 153 12.44 7.39 7.72
CA LEU A 153 12.47 6.89 6.36
C LEU A 153 13.52 7.60 5.48
N SER A 154 14.28 8.54 6.05
CA SER A 154 15.35 9.23 5.34
C SER A 154 16.36 8.22 4.79
N ASP A 155 16.84 8.44 3.58
CA ASP A 155 17.84 7.61 2.91
C ASP A 155 17.41 6.15 2.64
N LEU A 156 16.12 5.83 2.80
CA LEU A 156 15.58 4.49 2.54
C LEU A 156 14.84 4.36 1.21
N ASP A 157 14.85 5.41 0.40
CA ASP A 157 14.28 5.43 -0.96
C ASP A 157 12.82 4.95 -1.00
N LEU A 158 11.95 5.65 -0.27
CA LEU A 158 10.50 5.37 -0.25
C LEU A 158 9.92 5.53 -1.67
N ARG A 159 9.32 4.46 -2.18
CA ARG A 159 8.80 4.40 -3.55
C ARG A 159 7.61 3.46 -3.68
N LEU A 160 6.87 3.57 -4.78
CA LEU A 160 5.80 2.60 -5.09
C LEU A 160 6.39 1.28 -5.60
N PRO A 161 5.75 0.15 -5.22
CA PRO A 161 6.11 -1.14 -5.82
C PRO A 161 5.74 -1.17 -7.31
N SER A 162 6.64 -1.70 -8.12
CA SER A 162 6.42 -1.90 -9.56
C SER A 162 5.67 -3.19 -9.88
N GLY A 163 5.66 -4.12 -8.92
CA GLY A 163 5.17 -5.48 -9.11
C GLY A 163 6.23 -6.46 -9.63
N ASN A 164 7.46 -5.99 -9.85
CA ASN A 164 8.60 -6.83 -10.27
C ASN A 164 9.41 -7.34 -9.08
N GLU A 165 9.22 -6.79 -7.92
CA GLU A 165 10.00 -7.10 -6.72
C GLU A 165 9.78 -8.55 -6.29
N THR A 166 10.81 -9.16 -5.74
CA THR A 166 10.77 -10.55 -5.24
C THR A 166 9.59 -10.77 -4.29
N GLY A 167 9.31 -9.79 -3.43
CA GLY A 167 8.20 -9.85 -2.47
C GLY A 167 6.80 -9.63 -3.05
N ALA A 168 6.67 -9.20 -4.32
CA ALA A 168 5.37 -9.03 -4.96
C ALA A 168 4.73 -10.40 -5.23
N ASN A 169 3.62 -10.69 -4.55
CA ASN A 169 2.89 -11.95 -4.70
C ASN A 169 1.82 -11.89 -5.81
N SER A 170 1.09 -12.99 -6.01
CA SER A 170 0.03 -13.08 -7.02
C SER A 170 -1.17 -12.18 -6.75
N MET A 171 -1.31 -11.64 -5.54
CA MET A 171 -2.39 -10.73 -5.14
C MET A 171 -1.97 -9.25 -5.26
N TRP A 172 -0.73 -8.98 -5.67
CA TRP A 172 -0.26 -7.62 -5.87
C TRP A 172 -1.09 -6.89 -6.92
N ILE A 173 -1.43 -5.63 -6.63
CA ILE A 173 -2.09 -4.71 -7.56
C ILE A 173 -1.28 -3.42 -7.69
N PRO A 174 -1.28 -2.76 -8.85
CA PRO A 174 -0.59 -1.49 -9.02
C PRO A 174 -1.25 -0.35 -8.24
N GLY A 175 -0.49 0.71 -7.98
CA GLY A 175 -0.98 1.93 -7.37
C GLY A 175 -0.67 2.10 -5.89
N GLY A 176 0.09 1.19 -5.27
CA GLY A 176 0.54 1.35 -3.88
C GLY A 176 -0.52 1.03 -2.84
N GLU A 177 -1.41 0.10 -3.13
CA GLU A 177 -2.33 -0.48 -2.14
C GLU A 177 -2.30 -1.99 -2.21
N THR A 178 -2.50 -2.63 -1.06
CA THR A 178 -2.76 -4.07 -1.02
C THR A 178 -4.15 -4.37 -1.56
N SER A 179 -4.42 -5.61 -1.92
CA SER A 179 -5.76 -6.06 -2.29
C SER A 179 -6.79 -5.87 -1.16
N GLY A 180 -6.34 -5.75 0.08
CA GLY A 180 -7.17 -5.44 1.25
C GLY A 180 -7.40 -3.95 1.50
N GLY A 181 -6.87 -3.07 0.65
CA GLY A 181 -7.08 -1.62 0.72
C GLY A 181 -6.15 -0.87 1.67
N VAL A 182 -5.04 -1.46 2.06
CA VAL A 182 -4.03 -0.80 2.90
C VAL A 182 -2.96 -0.16 2.01
N PRO A 183 -2.61 1.12 2.21
CA PRO A 183 -1.50 1.73 1.51
C PRO A 183 -0.21 0.95 1.71
N GLU A 184 0.55 0.76 0.63
CA GLU A 184 1.86 0.12 0.69
C GLU A 184 2.89 0.90 -0.11
N ALA A 185 4.14 0.73 0.25
CA ALA A 185 5.30 1.25 -0.44
C ALA A 185 6.46 0.28 -0.29
N ILE A 186 7.57 0.63 -0.91
CA ILE A 186 8.84 -0.10 -0.76
C ILE A 186 9.86 0.85 -0.15
N LEU A 187 10.66 0.30 0.75
CA LEU A 187 11.92 0.86 1.22
C LEU A 187 13.09 0.00 0.72
N ASN A 188 14.29 0.53 0.76
CA ASN A 188 15.50 -0.29 0.80
C ASN A 188 15.50 -1.14 2.07
N THR A 189 16.29 -2.21 2.08
CA THR A 189 16.50 -3.01 3.30
C THR A 189 16.91 -2.13 4.47
N VAL A 190 16.40 -2.42 5.66
CA VAL A 190 16.58 -1.59 6.85
C VAL A 190 17.41 -2.33 7.89
N PRO A 191 18.55 -1.77 8.34
CA PRO A 191 19.30 -2.33 9.46
C PRO A 191 18.44 -2.45 10.72
N LEU A 192 18.58 -3.52 11.48
CA LEU A 192 17.76 -3.75 12.68
C LEU A 192 17.94 -2.66 13.74
N ASP A 193 19.11 -2.05 13.84
CA ASP A 193 19.38 -0.97 14.78
C ASP A 193 18.59 0.32 14.49
N LYS A 194 17.99 0.41 13.29
CA LYS A 194 17.07 1.48 12.89
C LYS A 194 15.59 1.11 13.01
N THR A 195 15.28 0.00 13.64
CA THR A 195 13.93 -0.52 13.78
C THR A 195 13.55 -0.66 15.26
N ARG A 196 12.25 -0.70 15.50
CA ARG A 196 11.67 -1.11 16.78
C ARG A 196 10.78 -2.32 16.54
N VAL A 197 11.06 -3.41 17.25
CA VAL A 197 10.34 -4.68 17.09
C VAL A 197 9.48 -4.95 18.31
N SER A 198 8.22 -5.32 18.09
CA SER A 198 7.31 -5.72 19.14
C SER A 198 6.37 -6.84 18.68
N ARG A 199 5.84 -7.60 19.63
CA ARG A 199 4.89 -8.67 19.34
C ARG A 199 3.48 -8.15 19.13
N ILE A 200 2.74 -8.82 18.26
CA ILE A 200 1.31 -8.58 18.03
C ILE A 200 0.53 -9.65 18.78
N GLY A 201 -0.45 -9.23 19.59
CA GLY A 201 -1.33 -10.17 20.27
C GLY A 201 -2.27 -10.89 19.30
N ILE A 202 -2.15 -12.21 19.23
CA ILE A 202 -2.95 -13.09 18.38
C ILE A 202 -3.82 -13.99 19.28
N LYS A 203 -5.07 -14.23 18.84
CA LYS A 203 -6.02 -15.14 19.52
C LYS A 203 -6.11 -16.46 18.79
#